data_91ecefdd837fc51d4a54bd2a4bf8adf7
#
_entry.id   91ecefdd837fc51d4a54bd2a4bf8adf7
#
_cell.length_a   1.000
_cell.length_b   1.000
_cell.length_c   1.000
_cell.angle_alpha   90.00
_cell.angle_beta   90.00
_cell.angle_gamma   90.00
#
_symmetry.space_group_name_H-M   'P 1'
#
loop_
_entity.id
_entity.type
_entity.pdbx_description
1 polymer ?
#
loop_
_entity_poly.entity_id
_entity_poly.type
_entity_poly.pdbx_seq_one_letter_code
_entity_poly.pdbx_strand_id
1 'polypeptide(L)'
;MSRIDTYVGHSPAGTSVQNIIHWHQPICQAAYNNNFNEVQLLLEHNSNCLNIQDSFGGDTPLICACKQGNNRIVSYLLKRNADVNLRNKKDRTCLHYAVRKRFTFLDYVLIIILMPVMLLGYLLMVSKTKQNENLIKMLLRAGADVNATDFSGSTALHYACEMKNQAVIPLLLEAHADTSVKNQDGETPLDIARRLQFHNIESMLRKTS
;
A
#
# COMPACT_ATOMS: atom_id res chain seq x y z
N MET A 1 -37.24 -23.33 11.59
CA MET A 1 -37.80 -22.02 11.20
C MET A 1 -37.16 -20.97 12.06
N SER A 2 -36.06 -20.40 11.60
CA SER A 2 -35.37 -19.29 12.27
C SER A 2 -35.21 -18.14 11.28
N ARG A 3 -35.75 -17.00 11.68
CA ARG A 3 -35.83 -15.75 10.90
C ARG A 3 -34.45 -15.21 10.62
N ILE A 4 -34.20 -14.91 9.34
CA ILE A 4 -33.08 -14.09 8.88
C ILE A 4 -33.58 -12.63 8.99
N ASP A 5 -33.09 -11.90 9.99
CA ASP A 5 -33.34 -10.46 10.09
C ASP A 5 -32.46 -9.73 9.06
N THR A 6 -33.18 -9.21 8.05
CA THR A 6 -32.62 -8.31 7.05
C THR A 6 -32.33 -6.94 7.70
N TYR A 7 -31.07 -6.61 7.89
CA TYR A 7 -30.65 -5.26 8.24
C TYR A 7 -30.80 -4.34 7.02
N VAL A 8 -31.85 -3.57 6.99
CA VAL A 8 -32.03 -2.42 6.09
C VAL A 8 -31.40 -1.21 6.77
N GLY A 9 -30.12 -0.98 6.51
CA GLY A 9 -29.44 0.25 6.91
C GLY A 9 -29.80 1.40 5.97
N HIS A 10 -30.42 2.45 6.49
CA HIS A 10 -30.65 3.70 5.77
C HIS A 10 -29.32 4.34 5.40
N SER A 11 -29.04 4.43 4.10
CA SER A 11 -27.91 5.13 3.51
C SER A 11 -28.25 6.62 3.35
N PRO A 12 -27.40 7.57 3.77
CA PRO A 12 -27.58 8.97 3.41
C PRO A 12 -27.36 9.16 1.91
N ALA A 13 -28.25 9.86 1.26
CA ALA A 13 -28.30 10.13 -0.17
C ALA A 13 -27.00 10.81 -0.64
N GLY A 14 -26.36 10.25 -1.67
CA GLY A 14 -25.33 10.95 -2.44
C GLY A 14 -24.10 10.17 -2.92
N THR A 15 -24.02 8.84 -2.72
CA THR A 15 -22.93 8.05 -3.31
C THR A 15 -23.40 7.34 -4.57
N SER A 16 -22.77 7.65 -5.69
CA SER A 16 -23.09 7.08 -7.00
C SER A 16 -23.07 5.54 -6.96
N VAL A 17 -24.14 4.94 -7.48
CA VAL A 17 -24.39 3.49 -7.57
C VAL A 17 -23.26 2.69 -8.24
N GLN A 18 -22.33 3.35 -8.93
CA GLN A 18 -21.20 2.73 -9.64
C GLN A 18 -20.08 2.20 -8.74
N ASN A 19 -19.99 2.61 -7.46
CA ASN A 19 -18.96 2.14 -6.53
C ASN A 19 -19.35 0.90 -5.71
N ILE A 20 -20.61 0.44 -5.80
CA ILE A 20 -21.13 -0.64 -4.95
C ILE A 20 -20.81 -2.04 -5.49
N ILE A 21 -20.38 -2.16 -6.75
CA ILE A 21 -20.33 -3.46 -7.45
C ILE A 21 -19.05 -4.28 -7.15
N HIS A 22 -18.00 -3.70 -6.53
CA HIS A 22 -16.68 -4.36 -6.50
C HIS A 22 -16.23 -4.94 -5.15
N TRP A 23 -16.90 -4.66 -4.04
CA TRP A 23 -16.41 -5.06 -2.72
C TRP A 23 -17.41 -5.99 -2.02
N HIS A 24 -17.08 -7.30 -2.02
CA HIS A 24 -17.90 -8.28 -1.28
C HIS A 24 -17.63 -8.30 0.22
N GLN A 25 -16.61 -7.58 0.68
CA GLN A 25 -16.23 -7.52 2.10
C GLN A 25 -16.28 -6.07 2.61
N PRO A 26 -17.24 -5.71 3.48
CA PRO A 26 -17.43 -4.33 3.95
C PRO A 26 -16.15 -3.73 4.57
N ILE A 27 -15.37 -4.53 5.31
CA ILE A 27 -14.15 -4.05 5.96
C ILE A 27 -13.04 -3.68 4.94
N CYS A 28 -12.94 -4.40 3.82
CA CYS A 28 -11.99 -4.07 2.76
C CYS A 28 -12.35 -2.74 2.11
N GLN A 29 -13.65 -2.51 1.88
CA GLN A 29 -14.15 -1.24 1.35
C GLN A 29 -13.92 -0.08 2.33
N ALA A 30 -14.26 -0.26 3.60
CA ALA A 30 -14.03 0.74 4.64
C ALA A 30 -12.53 1.08 4.78
N ALA A 31 -11.65 0.07 4.73
CA ALA A 31 -10.20 0.25 4.77
C ALA A 31 -9.67 1.00 3.55
N TYR A 32 -10.21 0.72 2.36
CA TYR A 32 -9.86 1.42 1.12
C TYR A 32 -10.31 2.89 1.15
N ASN A 33 -11.54 3.15 1.58
CA ASN A 33 -12.16 4.48 1.63
C ASN A 33 -11.70 5.35 2.80
N ASN A 34 -10.73 4.87 3.61
CA ASN A 34 -10.23 5.56 4.81
C ASN A 34 -11.30 5.80 5.89
N ASN A 35 -12.33 4.94 5.95
CA ASN A 35 -13.37 5.03 6.96
C ASN A 35 -12.95 4.29 8.24
N PHE A 36 -12.17 4.98 9.09
CA PHE A 36 -11.61 4.40 10.30
C PHE A 36 -12.67 3.90 11.28
N ASN A 37 -13.76 4.66 11.47
CA ASN A 37 -14.80 4.31 12.43
C ASN A 37 -15.52 3.02 12.01
N GLU A 38 -15.81 2.86 10.72
CA GLU A 38 -16.43 1.65 10.18
C GLU A 38 -15.52 0.43 10.31
N VAL A 39 -14.21 0.57 10.01
CA VAL A 39 -13.23 -0.50 10.24
C VAL A 39 -13.22 -0.93 11.70
N GLN A 40 -13.25 0.03 12.64
CA GLN A 40 -13.28 -0.24 14.07
C GLN A 40 -14.54 -0.99 14.47
N LEU A 41 -15.72 -0.52 14.09
CA LEU A 41 -17.00 -1.14 14.40
C LEU A 41 -17.11 -2.57 13.85
N LEU A 42 -16.68 -2.78 12.59
CA LEU A 42 -16.72 -4.10 11.97
C LEU A 42 -15.81 -5.11 12.70
N LEU A 43 -14.64 -4.69 13.16
CA LEU A 43 -13.72 -5.55 13.93
C LEU A 43 -14.14 -5.78 15.37
N GLU A 44 -14.84 -4.84 15.99
CA GLU A 44 -15.46 -5.02 17.31
C GLU A 44 -16.61 -6.01 17.25
N HIS A 45 -17.39 -5.96 16.18
CA HIS A 45 -18.51 -6.88 15.99
C HIS A 45 -18.06 -8.30 15.58
N ASN A 46 -17.05 -8.40 14.71
CA ASN A 46 -16.51 -9.68 14.25
C ASN A 46 -15.00 -9.59 14.01
N SER A 47 -14.21 -10.11 14.97
CA SER A 47 -12.76 -10.14 14.86
C SER A 47 -12.22 -11.03 13.72
N ASN A 48 -13.01 -12.00 13.24
CA ASN A 48 -12.59 -12.90 12.17
C ASN A 48 -12.45 -12.19 10.82
N CYS A 49 -13.01 -10.99 10.66
CA CYS A 49 -12.86 -10.21 9.43
C CYS A 49 -11.52 -9.48 9.31
N LEU A 50 -10.62 -9.58 10.31
CA LEU A 50 -9.31 -8.91 10.30
C LEU A 50 -8.45 -9.27 9.09
N ASN A 51 -8.40 -10.55 8.73
CA ASN A 51 -7.58 -11.10 7.64
C ASN A 51 -8.41 -11.66 6.48
N ILE A 52 -9.68 -11.28 6.41
CA ILE A 52 -10.56 -11.74 5.34
C ILE A 52 -10.07 -11.22 3.99
N GLN A 53 -10.19 -12.04 2.96
CA GLN A 53 -9.84 -11.64 1.60
C GLN A 53 -11.09 -11.32 0.79
N ASP A 54 -11.07 -10.22 0.02
CA ASP A 54 -12.17 -9.92 -0.89
C ASP A 54 -12.24 -10.96 -2.03
N SER A 55 -13.44 -11.14 -2.59
CA SER A 55 -13.66 -12.15 -3.63
C SER A 55 -13.12 -11.72 -5.00
N PHE A 56 -12.89 -10.44 -5.24
CA PHE A 56 -12.45 -9.91 -6.53
C PHE A 56 -10.93 -10.01 -6.69
N GLY A 57 -10.18 -9.33 -5.85
CA GLY A 57 -8.72 -9.26 -5.92
C GLY A 57 -7.99 -10.17 -4.94
N GLY A 58 -8.70 -10.75 -3.97
CA GLY A 58 -8.10 -11.45 -2.83
C GLY A 58 -7.41 -10.49 -1.86
N ASP A 59 -7.76 -9.21 -1.88
CA ASP A 59 -7.14 -8.21 -1.02
C ASP A 59 -7.65 -8.34 0.42
N THR A 60 -6.73 -8.25 1.38
CA THR A 60 -7.10 -8.12 2.80
C THR A 60 -7.40 -6.66 3.15
N PRO A 61 -8.06 -6.37 4.30
CA PRO A 61 -8.23 -5.00 4.77
C PRO A 61 -6.91 -4.22 4.87
N LEU A 62 -5.83 -4.91 5.28
CA LEU A 62 -4.49 -4.33 5.34
C LEU A 62 -3.96 -3.96 3.96
N ILE A 63 -4.10 -4.85 2.96
CA ILE A 63 -3.72 -4.56 1.57
C ILE A 63 -4.52 -3.37 1.03
N CYS A 64 -5.84 -3.32 1.28
CA CYS A 64 -6.70 -2.22 0.86
C CYS A 64 -6.26 -0.88 1.47
N ALA A 65 -5.95 -0.85 2.76
CA ALA A 65 -5.44 0.34 3.43
C ALA A 65 -4.07 0.78 2.88
N CYS A 66 -3.17 -0.17 2.58
CA CYS A 66 -1.85 0.12 2.01
C CYS A 66 -1.94 0.66 0.58
N LYS A 67 -2.86 0.18 -0.25
CA LYS A 67 -3.11 0.71 -1.60
C LYS A 67 -3.42 2.21 -1.60
N GLN A 68 -4.12 2.69 -0.57
CA GLN A 68 -4.48 4.10 -0.42
C GLN A 68 -3.52 4.88 0.49
N GLY A 69 -2.64 4.19 1.25
CA GLY A 69 -1.74 4.78 2.23
C GLY A 69 -2.49 5.36 3.42
N ASN A 70 -3.51 4.67 3.87
CA ASN A 70 -4.32 5.03 5.03
C ASN A 70 -3.60 4.64 6.31
N ASN A 71 -2.52 5.34 6.67
CA ASN A 71 -1.59 4.97 7.72
C ASN A 71 -2.26 4.75 9.09
N ARG A 72 -3.31 5.52 9.40
CA ARG A 72 -4.07 5.35 10.65
C ARG A 72 -4.74 3.97 10.71
N ILE A 73 -5.37 3.54 9.60
CA ILE A 73 -6.01 2.23 9.50
C ILE A 73 -4.95 1.12 9.50
N VAL A 74 -3.86 1.28 8.75
CA VAL A 74 -2.73 0.33 8.75
C VAL A 74 -2.22 0.12 10.18
N SER A 75 -1.92 1.22 10.90
CA SER A 75 -1.46 1.14 12.30
C SER A 75 -2.46 0.42 13.20
N TYR A 76 -3.75 0.67 13.03
CA TYR A 76 -4.80 0.01 13.81
C TYR A 76 -4.89 -1.49 13.53
N LEU A 77 -4.88 -1.88 12.23
CA LEU A 77 -4.93 -3.29 11.83
C LEU A 77 -3.70 -4.07 12.32
N LEU A 78 -2.50 -3.48 12.20
CA LEU A 78 -1.26 -4.09 12.72
C LEU A 78 -1.26 -4.26 14.24
N LYS A 79 -1.79 -3.29 15.00
CA LYS A 79 -1.99 -3.40 16.47
C LYS A 79 -2.97 -4.51 16.85
N ARG A 80 -3.87 -4.88 15.94
CA ARG A 80 -4.78 -6.03 16.10
C ARG A 80 -4.19 -7.34 15.61
N ASN A 81 -2.89 -7.38 15.27
CA ASN A 81 -2.16 -8.53 14.72
C ASN A 81 -2.67 -8.98 13.35
N ALA A 82 -3.02 -8.04 12.47
CA ALA A 82 -3.28 -8.37 11.07
C ALA A 82 -2.03 -9.00 10.44
N ASP A 83 -2.22 -10.08 9.69
CA ASP A 83 -1.12 -10.76 9.00
C ASP A 83 -0.61 -9.91 7.84
N VAL A 84 0.63 -9.45 7.99
CA VAL A 84 1.32 -8.56 7.05
C VAL A 84 1.79 -9.28 5.78
N ASN A 85 1.88 -10.62 5.81
CA ASN A 85 2.44 -11.43 4.73
C ASN A 85 1.38 -12.10 3.85
N LEU A 86 0.09 -11.88 4.14
CA LEU A 86 -0.97 -12.39 3.27
C LEU A 86 -0.86 -11.81 1.86
N ARG A 87 -1.10 -12.70 0.90
CA ARG A 87 -0.97 -12.42 -0.52
C ARG A 87 -2.35 -12.38 -1.18
N ASN A 88 -2.54 -11.46 -2.09
CA ASN A 88 -3.75 -11.40 -2.90
C ASN A 88 -3.64 -12.32 -4.14
N LYS A 89 -4.66 -12.32 -5.03
CA LYS A 89 -4.67 -13.13 -6.26
C LYS A 89 -3.54 -12.82 -7.27
N LYS A 90 -2.76 -11.76 -7.04
CA LYS A 90 -1.55 -11.42 -7.82
C LYS A 90 -0.26 -11.76 -7.06
N ASP A 91 -0.36 -12.61 -6.02
CA ASP A 91 0.72 -12.91 -5.07
C ASP A 91 1.36 -11.68 -4.40
N ARG A 92 0.67 -10.53 -4.38
CA ARG A 92 1.16 -9.30 -3.79
C ARG A 92 0.82 -9.19 -2.33
N THR A 93 1.81 -8.82 -1.54
CA THR A 93 1.65 -8.43 -0.13
C THR A 93 1.32 -6.94 -0.02
N CYS A 94 0.99 -6.48 1.18
CA CYS A 94 0.78 -5.07 1.48
C CYS A 94 2.03 -4.21 1.18
N LEU A 95 3.26 -4.75 1.35
CA LEU A 95 4.51 -4.05 1.07
C LEU A 95 4.68 -3.72 -0.41
N HIS A 96 4.32 -4.61 -1.32
CA HIS A 96 4.35 -4.34 -2.77
C HIS A 96 3.50 -3.11 -3.16
N TYR A 97 2.37 -2.91 -2.49
CA TYR A 97 1.51 -1.74 -2.75
C TYR A 97 2.02 -0.47 -2.09
N ALA A 98 2.56 -0.59 -0.88
CA ALA A 98 3.09 0.55 -0.14
C ALA A 98 4.25 1.24 -0.89
N VAL A 99 5.17 0.47 -1.49
CA VAL A 99 6.30 1.02 -2.25
C VAL A 99 5.89 1.64 -3.58
N ARG A 100 4.77 1.21 -4.17
CA ARG A 100 4.23 1.72 -5.44
C ARG A 100 3.47 3.04 -5.29
N LYS A 101 3.21 3.48 -4.08
CA LYS A 101 2.43 4.69 -3.86
C LYS A 101 3.15 5.91 -4.43
N ARG A 102 2.49 6.59 -5.35
CA ARG A 102 2.93 7.84 -5.97
C ARG A 102 2.04 8.99 -5.53
N PHE A 103 2.50 10.20 -5.81
CA PHE A 103 1.62 11.36 -5.85
C PHE A 103 0.48 11.11 -6.85
N THR A 104 -0.74 11.41 -6.45
CA THR A 104 -1.88 11.38 -7.36
C THR A 104 -1.82 12.56 -8.31
N PHE A 105 -2.56 12.50 -9.42
CA PHE A 105 -2.69 13.65 -10.32
C PHE A 105 -3.17 14.90 -9.57
N LEU A 106 -4.09 14.74 -8.63
CA LEU A 106 -4.56 15.84 -7.78
C LEU A 106 -3.46 16.41 -6.88
N ASP A 107 -2.55 15.57 -6.35
CA ASP A 107 -1.40 16.06 -5.58
C ASP A 107 -0.49 16.93 -6.46
N TYR A 108 -0.24 16.55 -7.72
CA TYR A 108 0.54 17.37 -8.66
C TYR A 108 -0.15 18.68 -9.00
N VAL A 109 -1.46 18.65 -9.28
CA VAL A 109 -2.25 19.85 -9.56
C VAL A 109 -2.22 20.79 -8.36
N LEU A 110 -2.41 20.26 -7.16
CA LEU A 110 -2.36 21.05 -5.92
C LEU A 110 -0.96 21.66 -5.70
N ILE A 111 0.11 20.91 -5.92
CA ILE A 111 1.48 21.39 -5.84
C ILE A 111 1.70 22.53 -6.85
N ILE A 112 1.25 22.39 -8.10
CA ILE A 112 1.39 23.40 -9.16
C ILE A 112 0.61 24.67 -8.80
N ILE A 113 -0.64 24.54 -8.33
CA ILE A 113 -1.47 25.67 -7.91
C ILE A 113 -0.86 26.42 -6.72
N LEU A 114 -0.23 25.69 -5.80
CA LEU A 114 0.41 26.24 -4.60
C LEU A 114 1.87 26.65 -4.82
N MET A 115 2.45 26.39 -6.02
CA MET A 115 3.82 26.81 -6.37
C MET A 115 4.08 28.30 -6.21
N PRO A 116 3.14 29.23 -6.48
CA PRO A 116 3.35 30.65 -6.16
C PRO A 116 3.61 30.92 -4.67
N VAL A 117 3.14 30.00 -3.80
CA VAL A 117 3.47 29.95 -2.37
C VAL A 117 4.47 28.82 -2.16
N MET A 118 5.68 28.97 -2.73
CA MET A 118 6.73 27.90 -2.84
C MET A 118 6.91 27.07 -1.56
N LEU A 119 6.81 27.69 -0.39
CA LEU A 119 6.98 27.01 0.89
C LEU A 119 5.86 26.00 1.16
N LEU A 120 4.61 26.32 0.84
CA LEU A 120 3.46 25.44 1.11
C LEU A 120 3.47 24.21 0.20
N GLY A 121 3.75 24.38 -1.09
CA GLY A 121 3.90 23.26 -2.04
C GLY A 121 5.03 22.31 -1.63
N TYR A 122 6.17 22.85 -1.21
CA TYR A 122 7.29 22.07 -0.70
C TYR A 122 6.93 21.30 0.59
N LEU A 123 6.25 21.96 1.54
CA LEU A 123 5.80 21.31 2.78
C LEU A 123 4.83 20.16 2.54
N LEU A 124 3.90 20.30 1.58
CA LEU A 124 2.98 19.22 1.19
C LEU A 124 3.73 18.04 0.58
N MET A 125 4.69 18.30 -0.30
CA MET A 125 5.51 17.26 -0.93
C MET A 125 6.32 16.49 0.13
N VAL A 126 6.98 17.18 1.05
CA VAL A 126 7.74 16.58 2.15
C VAL A 126 6.84 15.77 3.07
N SER A 127 5.65 16.29 3.41
CA SER A 127 4.69 15.59 4.25
C SER A 127 4.22 14.27 3.64
N LYS A 128 3.91 14.26 2.35
CA LYS A 128 3.50 13.05 1.61
C LYS A 128 4.62 12.00 1.55
N THR A 129 5.85 12.44 1.30
CA THR A 129 7.02 11.54 1.28
C THR A 129 7.22 10.89 2.65
N LYS A 130 7.20 11.68 3.74
CA LYS A 130 7.31 11.16 5.12
C LYS A 130 6.17 10.20 5.48
N GLN A 131 4.95 10.48 5.01
CA GLN A 131 3.80 9.59 5.23
C GLN A 131 4.05 8.22 4.59
N ASN A 132 4.60 8.18 3.37
CA ASN A 132 4.94 6.94 2.69
C ASN A 132 6.08 6.16 3.38
N GLU A 133 7.14 6.86 3.78
CA GLU A 133 8.23 6.24 4.55
C GLU A 133 7.72 5.63 5.86
N ASN A 134 6.86 6.34 6.60
CA ASN A 134 6.27 5.84 7.84
C ASN A 134 5.43 4.58 7.60
N LEU A 135 4.66 4.53 6.52
CA LEU A 135 3.90 3.34 6.14
C LEU A 135 4.81 2.13 5.99
N ILE A 136 5.89 2.27 5.21
CA ILE A 136 6.83 1.18 4.95
C ILE A 136 7.55 0.75 6.24
N LYS A 137 7.98 1.71 7.06
CA LYS A 137 8.58 1.42 8.37
C LYS A 137 7.63 0.63 9.28
N MET A 138 6.33 0.96 9.29
CA MET A 138 5.34 0.20 10.07
C MET A 138 5.22 -1.25 9.58
N LEU A 139 5.17 -1.47 8.26
CA LEU A 139 5.07 -2.81 7.68
C LEU A 139 6.31 -3.65 7.94
N LEU A 140 7.51 -3.08 7.75
CA LEU A 140 8.78 -3.78 8.02
C LEU A 140 8.93 -4.13 9.50
N ARG A 141 8.56 -3.23 10.42
CA ARG A 141 8.54 -3.51 11.88
C ARG A 141 7.53 -4.58 12.27
N ALA A 142 6.44 -4.73 11.52
CA ALA A 142 5.45 -5.76 11.73
C ALA A 142 5.87 -7.13 11.14
N GLY A 143 7.08 -7.25 10.59
CA GLY A 143 7.60 -8.50 10.03
C GLY A 143 7.19 -8.76 8.58
N ALA A 144 6.94 -7.71 7.79
CA ALA A 144 6.73 -7.89 6.35
C ALA A 144 7.95 -8.52 5.69
N ASP A 145 7.74 -9.59 4.93
CA ASP A 145 8.79 -10.21 4.12
C ASP A 145 9.21 -9.26 3.00
N VAL A 146 10.41 -8.69 3.16
CA VAL A 146 10.99 -7.72 2.23
C VAL A 146 11.33 -8.34 0.86
N ASN A 147 11.57 -9.67 0.84
CA ASN A 147 11.97 -10.42 -0.34
C ASN A 147 10.81 -11.20 -0.98
N ALA A 148 9.58 -11.02 -0.49
CA ALA A 148 8.40 -11.60 -1.12
C ALA A 148 8.33 -11.20 -2.59
N THR A 149 8.10 -12.19 -3.47
CA THR A 149 7.91 -11.97 -4.90
C THR A 149 6.43 -12.08 -5.25
N ASP A 150 5.97 -11.31 -6.22
CA ASP A 150 4.63 -11.45 -6.81
C ASP A 150 4.64 -12.36 -8.04
N PHE A 151 3.52 -12.46 -8.77
CA PHE A 151 3.41 -13.27 -10.00
C PHE A 151 4.43 -12.91 -11.09
N SER A 152 4.92 -11.67 -11.11
CA SER A 152 5.97 -11.30 -12.07
C SER A 152 7.38 -11.62 -11.56
N GLY A 153 7.53 -12.27 -10.41
CA GLY A 153 8.80 -12.48 -9.74
C GLY A 153 9.39 -11.20 -9.14
N SER A 154 8.64 -10.10 -9.15
CA SER A 154 9.12 -8.80 -8.67
C SER A 154 8.96 -8.68 -7.16
N THR A 155 10.00 -8.20 -6.47
CA THR A 155 9.97 -7.83 -5.06
C THR A 155 9.55 -6.37 -4.87
N ALA A 156 9.35 -5.96 -3.64
CA ALA A 156 9.13 -4.56 -3.29
C ALA A 156 10.27 -3.65 -3.79
N LEU A 157 11.53 -4.12 -3.78
CA LEU A 157 12.68 -3.36 -4.27
C LEU A 157 12.63 -3.13 -5.79
N HIS A 158 12.18 -4.10 -6.60
CA HIS A 158 11.96 -3.91 -8.04
C HIS A 158 10.97 -2.75 -8.29
N TYR A 159 9.83 -2.77 -7.58
CA TYR A 159 8.83 -1.71 -7.71
C TYR A 159 9.33 -0.35 -7.21
N ALA A 160 10.12 -0.30 -6.15
CA ALA A 160 10.71 0.94 -5.67
C ALA A 160 11.66 1.56 -6.72
N CYS A 161 12.45 0.73 -7.41
CA CYS A 161 13.31 1.16 -8.51
C CYS A 161 12.51 1.63 -9.71
N GLU A 162 11.53 0.84 -10.17
CA GLU A 162 10.66 1.17 -11.30
C GLU A 162 9.93 2.51 -11.08
N MET A 163 9.46 2.73 -9.84
CA MET A 163 8.74 3.94 -9.46
C MET A 163 9.63 5.14 -9.14
N LYS A 164 10.96 5.01 -9.22
CA LYS A 164 11.93 6.02 -8.81
C LYS A 164 11.73 6.50 -7.36
N ASN A 165 11.33 5.59 -6.48
CA ASN A 165 11.03 5.92 -5.08
C ASN A 165 12.30 5.91 -4.23
N GLN A 166 13.17 6.91 -4.42
CA GLN A 166 14.48 7.01 -3.78
C GLN A 166 14.42 7.02 -2.25
N ALA A 167 13.34 7.56 -1.67
CA ALA A 167 13.19 7.65 -0.21
C ALA A 167 12.96 6.28 0.46
N VAL A 168 12.42 5.32 -0.29
CA VAL A 168 12.07 3.99 0.22
C VAL A 168 13.18 2.98 0.03
N ILE A 169 14.00 3.12 -0.99
CA ILE A 169 15.08 2.18 -1.30
C ILE A 169 16.01 1.94 -0.10
N PRO A 170 16.51 2.97 0.60
CA PRO A 170 17.34 2.76 1.78
C PRO A 170 16.64 1.95 2.87
N LEU A 171 15.34 2.16 3.08
CA LEU A 171 14.56 1.43 4.09
C LEU A 171 14.45 -0.06 3.77
N LEU A 172 14.28 -0.40 2.48
CA LEU A 172 14.26 -1.79 2.04
C LEU A 172 15.64 -2.45 2.17
N LEU A 173 16.72 -1.72 1.83
CA LEU A 173 18.09 -2.21 1.98
C LEU A 173 18.48 -2.40 3.45
N GLU A 174 18.09 -1.49 4.34
CA GLU A 174 18.25 -1.64 5.80
C GLU A 174 17.49 -2.85 6.34
N ALA A 175 16.37 -3.22 5.70
CA ALA A 175 15.61 -4.42 6.02
C ALA A 175 16.14 -5.69 5.32
N HIS A 176 17.36 -5.65 4.77
CA HIS A 176 18.03 -6.75 4.07
C HIS A 176 17.30 -7.23 2.81
N ALA A 177 16.77 -6.30 2.01
CA ALA A 177 16.24 -6.63 0.68
C ALA A 177 17.36 -7.19 -0.21
N ASP A 178 17.09 -8.36 -0.79
CA ASP A 178 18.03 -9.02 -1.71
C ASP A 178 18.03 -8.30 -3.07
N THR A 179 19.18 -7.74 -3.43
CA THR A 179 19.38 -6.99 -4.68
C THR A 179 19.63 -7.90 -5.89
N SER A 180 19.84 -9.21 -5.66
CA SER A 180 20.18 -10.20 -6.70
C SER A 180 18.97 -10.92 -7.29
N VAL A 181 17.79 -10.79 -6.67
CA VAL A 181 16.56 -11.42 -7.14
C VAL A 181 16.25 -10.94 -8.56
N LYS A 182 15.93 -11.89 -9.45
CA LYS A 182 15.52 -11.61 -10.83
C LYS A 182 14.01 -11.80 -10.95
N ASN A 183 13.35 -10.86 -11.61
CA ASN A 183 11.94 -11.02 -12.00
C ASN A 183 11.81 -11.96 -13.21
N GLN A 184 10.59 -12.19 -13.73
CA GLN A 184 10.35 -13.04 -14.89
C GLN A 184 10.99 -12.51 -16.18
N ASP A 185 11.26 -11.21 -16.27
CA ASP A 185 11.99 -10.60 -17.41
C ASP A 185 13.52 -10.82 -17.29
N GLY A 186 13.98 -11.48 -16.21
CA GLY A 186 15.40 -11.70 -15.91
C GLY A 186 16.10 -10.48 -15.35
N GLU A 187 15.39 -9.38 -15.04
CA GLU A 187 15.95 -8.15 -14.53
C GLU A 187 16.07 -8.18 -13.00
N THR A 188 17.21 -7.72 -12.49
CA THR A 188 17.37 -7.35 -11.08
C THR A 188 16.88 -5.92 -10.84
N PRO A 189 16.65 -5.49 -9.57
CA PRO A 189 16.36 -4.08 -9.25
C PRO A 189 17.41 -3.10 -9.83
N LEU A 190 18.68 -3.52 -9.88
CA LEU A 190 19.76 -2.74 -10.47
C LEU A 190 19.61 -2.61 -11.99
N ASP A 191 19.22 -3.68 -12.68
CA ASP A 191 19.04 -3.66 -14.14
C ASP A 191 17.88 -2.72 -14.51
N ILE A 192 16.78 -2.72 -13.73
CA ILE A 192 15.68 -1.76 -13.89
C ILE A 192 16.17 -0.32 -13.74
N ALA A 193 16.98 -0.04 -12.70
CA ALA A 193 17.52 1.30 -12.48
C ALA A 193 18.41 1.77 -13.64
N ARG A 194 19.22 0.87 -14.21
CA ARG A 194 20.06 1.13 -15.39
C ARG A 194 19.22 1.37 -16.64
N ARG A 195 18.25 0.49 -16.93
CA ARG A 195 17.35 0.61 -18.09
C ARG A 195 16.60 1.94 -18.09
N LEU A 196 16.16 2.39 -16.90
CA LEU A 196 15.45 3.64 -16.72
C LEU A 196 16.37 4.86 -16.51
N GLN A 197 17.70 4.68 -16.56
CA GLN A 197 18.72 5.73 -16.39
C GLN A 197 18.59 6.49 -15.04
N PHE A 198 18.27 5.77 -13.97
CA PHE A 198 18.13 6.34 -12.62
C PHE A 198 19.48 6.24 -11.87
N HIS A 199 20.47 7.04 -12.26
CA HIS A 199 21.85 6.99 -11.76
C HIS A 199 21.96 7.09 -10.23
N ASN A 200 21.10 7.86 -9.57
CA ASN A 200 21.08 7.94 -8.11
C ASN A 200 20.72 6.60 -7.47
N ILE A 201 19.70 5.92 -8.01
CA ILE A 201 19.27 4.60 -7.53
C ILE A 201 20.34 3.56 -7.81
N GLU A 202 20.93 3.58 -9.01
CA GLU A 202 22.03 2.71 -9.37
C GLU A 202 23.20 2.84 -8.38
N SER A 203 23.58 4.07 -8.02
CA SER A 203 24.65 4.31 -7.05
C SER A 203 24.31 3.81 -5.63
N MET A 204 23.04 3.87 -5.22
CA MET A 204 22.59 3.32 -3.93
C MET A 204 22.70 1.79 -3.91
N LEU A 205 22.24 1.11 -4.96
CA LEU A 205 22.26 -0.35 -5.05
C LEU A 205 23.67 -0.94 -5.16
N ARG A 206 24.60 -0.27 -5.86
CA ARG A 206 26.00 -0.71 -5.98
C ARG A 206 26.77 -0.65 -4.66
N LYS A 207 26.39 0.19 -3.72
CA LYS A 207 27.06 0.30 -2.41
C LYS A 207 26.72 -0.84 -1.47
N THR A 208 25.66 -1.60 -1.79
CA THR A 208 25.12 -2.69 -0.95
C THR A 208 25.36 -4.08 -1.56
N SER A 209 25.86 -4.16 -2.79
CA SER A 209 26.35 -5.38 -3.45
C SER A 209 27.82 -5.65 -3.04
#